data_cea672eb05fa3b1385ccc016b7c74b0a
#
_entry.id   cea672eb05fa3b1385ccc016b7c74b0a
#
_cell.length_a   1.000
_cell.length_b   1.000
_cell.length_c   1.000
_cell.angle_alpha   90.00
_cell.angle_beta   90.00
_cell.angle_gamma   90.00
#
_symmetry.space_group_name_H-M   'P 1'
#
loop_
_entity.id
_entity.type
_entity.pdbx_description
1 polymer ?
#
loop_
_entity_poly.entity_id
_entity_poly.type
_entity_poly.pdbx_seq_one_letter_code
_entity_poly.pdbx_strand_id
1 'polypeptide(L)'
;MTSADPGDDSPPRRRRRLPWFTEVLVALVAVALVQAFLVKPFGVPSRSMEETLHVGDRILVNRLDGAVERRDVVVFGHGESWQQAHLAPSDNPLERAVRWFGDLTGIGPSNTAYTVKRVIGLPGETVGCCTSEGQVTVDGSALDEPYVYEDLPFTPGVLDCGTTPRSTRCFPDIRVPEDDLLVLGDHRSQSADSVFGCRGAADGPECARFVPEERVVGPVALRFWPLQDVGPLAH
;
A
#
# COMPACT_ATOMS: atom_id res chain seq x y z
N MET A 1 44.83 -57.53 -39.21
CA MET A 1 43.45 -57.69 -38.73
C MET A 1 43.07 -56.41 -38.03
N THR A 2 42.46 -55.49 -38.73
CA THR A 2 42.06 -54.15 -38.19
C THR A 2 40.57 -54.22 -37.93
N SER A 3 40.19 -54.21 -36.68
CA SER A 3 38.77 -54.16 -36.23
C SER A 3 38.22 -52.75 -36.51
N ALA A 4 37.23 -52.67 -37.38
CA ALA A 4 36.45 -51.44 -37.60
C ALA A 4 35.41 -51.34 -36.48
N ASP A 5 35.42 -50.18 -35.81
CA ASP A 5 34.42 -49.76 -34.83
C ASP A 5 33.13 -49.35 -35.54
N PRO A 6 31.96 -49.91 -35.22
CA PRO A 6 30.71 -49.47 -35.84
C PRO A 6 30.27 -48.13 -35.24
N GLY A 7 30.38 -47.06 -36.00
CA GLY A 7 29.93 -45.73 -35.62
C GLY A 7 28.47 -45.71 -35.18
N ASP A 8 28.20 -45.06 -34.08
CA ASP A 8 26.88 -44.77 -33.51
C ASP A 8 26.14 -43.74 -34.41
N ASP A 9 25.35 -44.25 -35.34
CA ASP A 9 24.46 -43.47 -36.23
C ASP A 9 23.14 -43.12 -35.51
N SER A 10 23.18 -42.57 -34.30
CA SER A 10 21.99 -42.06 -33.68
C SER A 10 21.56 -40.74 -34.32
N PRO A 11 20.34 -40.63 -34.89
CA PRO A 11 19.89 -39.45 -35.54
C PRO A 11 19.77 -38.26 -34.51
N PRO A 12 20.16 -37.05 -34.90
CA PRO A 12 20.10 -35.90 -34.02
C PRO A 12 18.66 -35.69 -33.55
N ARG A 13 18.45 -35.71 -32.22
CA ARG A 13 17.16 -35.40 -31.62
C ARG A 13 16.74 -34.01 -32.04
N ARG A 14 15.84 -33.91 -32.99
CA ARG A 14 15.16 -32.65 -33.36
C ARG A 14 14.43 -32.13 -32.14
N ARG A 15 14.98 -31.13 -31.48
CA ARG A 15 14.24 -30.33 -30.49
C ARG A 15 13.04 -29.73 -31.21
N ARG A 16 11.84 -30.22 -30.92
CA ARG A 16 10.59 -29.59 -31.37
C ARG A 16 10.58 -28.19 -30.76
N ARG A 17 10.85 -27.18 -31.55
CA ARG A 17 10.64 -25.79 -31.12
C ARG A 17 9.14 -25.64 -30.95
N LEU A 18 8.74 -25.29 -29.70
CA LEU A 18 7.36 -24.90 -29.47
C LEU A 18 7.03 -23.70 -30.37
N PRO A 19 5.81 -23.61 -30.88
CA PRO A 19 5.40 -22.43 -31.66
C PRO A 19 5.50 -21.18 -30.79
N TRP A 20 5.92 -20.06 -31.36
CA TRP A 20 6.20 -18.80 -30.63
C TRP A 20 5.05 -18.34 -29.71
N PHE A 21 3.80 -18.62 -30.08
CA PHE A 21 2.65 -18.28 -29.25
C PHE A 21 2.59 -19.06 -27.92
N THR A 22 3.12 -20.28 -27.87
CA THR A 22 3.19 -21.04 -26.62
C THR A 22 4.28 -20.47 -25.70
N GLU A 23 5.37 -19.96 -26.23
CA GLU A 23 6.41 -19.28 -25.46
C GLU A 23 5.84 -17.98 -24.85
N VAL A 24 5.10 -17.19 -25.66
CA VAL A 24 4.41 -15.99 -25.18
C VAL A 24 3.36 -16.33 -24.10
N LEU A 25 2.56 -17.38 -24.32
CA LEU A 25 1.57 -17.80 -23.34
C LEU A 25 2.21 -18.22 -22.02
N VAL A 26 3.29 -19.00 -22.06
CA VAL A 26 4.05 -19.42 -20.88
C VAL A 26 4.62 -18.22 -20.14
N ALA A 27 5.18 -17.24 -20.88
CA ALA A 27 5.70 -16.01 -20.28
C ALA A 27 4.59 -15.19 -19.58
N LEU A 28 3.43 -15.04 -20.23
CA LEU A 28 2.27 -14.35 -19.65
C LEU A 28 1.75 -15.05 -18.39
N VAL A 29 1.66 -16.38 -18.40
CA VAL A 29 1.26 -17.16 -17.24
C VAL A 29 2.29 -17.01 -16.11
N ALA A 30 3.59 -17.06 -16.42
CA ALA A 30 4.64 -16.87 -15.43
C ALA A 30 4.57 -15.46 -14.80
N VAL A 31 4.40 -14.42 -15.60
CA VAL A 31 4.21 -13.04 -15.10
C VAL A 31 2.95 -12.94 -14.24
N ALA A 32 1.85 -13.53 -14.67
CA ALA A 32 0.60 -13.53 -13.89
C ALA A 32 0.76 -14.23 -12.54
N LEU A 33 1.48 -15.35 -12.49
CA LEU A 33 1.79 -16.08 -11.25
C LEU A 33 2.68 -15.24 -10.32
N VAL A 34 3.73 -14.61 -10.87
CA VAL A 34 4.59 -13.71 -10.09
C VAL A 34 3.77 -12.57 -9.47
N GLN A 35 2.92 -11.92 -10.24
CA GLN A 35 2.08 -10.82 -9.74
C GLN A 35 0.97 -11.29 -8.79
N ALA A 36 0.46 -12.50 -8.97
CA ALA A 36 -0.56 -13.06 -8.09
C ALA A 36 -0.01 -13.44 -6.72
N PHE A 37 1.21 -13.94 -6.64
CA PHE A 37 1.74 -14.55 -5.42
C PHE A 37 2.95 -13.85 -4.81
N LEU A 38 3.75 -13.14 -5.60
CA LEU A 38 5.02 -12.60 -5.13
C LEU A 38 4.99 -11.08 -4.96
N VAL A 39 4.70 -10.34 -6.03
CA VAL A 39 4.76 -8.89 -6.04
C VAL A 39 3.68 -8.30 -6.96
N LYS A 40 3.11 -7.16 -6.56
CA LYS A 40 2.14 -6.44 -7.39
C LYS A 40 2.54 -4.99 -7.57
N PRO A 41 2.57 -4.47 -8.83
CA PRO A 41 2.83 -3.06 -9.08
C PRO A 41 1.57 -2.22 -8.84
N PHE A 42 1.78 -0.99 -8.30
CA PHE A 42 0.73 0.01 -8.12
C PHE A 42 1.23 1.40 -8.55
N GLY A 43 0.30 2.25 -8.95
CA GLY A 43 0.55 3.68 -9.16
C GLY A 43 0.04 4.48 -7.97
N VAL A 44 0.76 5.53 -7.60
CA VAL A 44 0.37 6.47 -6.53
C VAL A 44 -0.53 7.55 -7.10
N PRO A 45 -1.82 7.62 -6.73
CA PRO A 45 -2.77 8.53 -7.35
C PRO A 45 -2.94 9.85 -6.60
N SER A 46 -2.45 9.96 -5.36
CA SER A 46 -2.73 11.10 -4.47
C SER A 46 -1.51 11.58 -3.72
N ARG A 47 -1.60 12.79 -3.18
CA ARG A 47 -0.53 13.47 -2.45
C ARG A 47 -0.43 13.07 -0.96
N SER A 48 -1.26 12.17 -0.49
CA SER A 48 -1.34 11.84 0.95
C SER A 48 -0.09 11.21 1.55
N MET A 49 0.85 10.76 0.71
CA MET A 49 2.15 10.20 1.09
C MET A 49 3.31 11.04 0.53
N GLU A 50 3.04 12.32 0.18
CA GLU A 50 4.03 13.23 -0.40
C GLU A 50 5.26 13.34 0.47
N GLU A 51 6.42 13.60 -0.11
CA GLU A 51 7.77 13.45 0.38
C GLU A 51 8.25 11.97 0.38
N THR A 52 7.46 11.03 0.85
CA THR A 52 7.77 9.59 0.74
C THR A 52 7.44 9.05 -0.65
N LEU A 53 6.24 9.37 -1.17
CA LEU A 53 5.73 8.95 -2.49
C LEU A 53 5.00 10.09 -3.17
N HIS A 54 5.40 10.39 -4.41
CA HIS A 54 4.77 11.44 -5.22
C HIS A 54 3.70 10.90 -6.16
N VAL A 55 2.79 11.78 -6.56
CA VAL A 55 1.76 11.43 -7.56
C VAL A 55 2.43 11.01 -8.87
N GLY A 56 2.06 9.83 -9.36
CA GLY A 56 2.64 9.23 -10.57
C GLY A 56 3.76 8.23 -10.30
N ASP A 57 4.27 8.15 -9.06
CA ASP A 57 5.22 7.10 -8.67
C ASP A 57 4.62 5.71 -8.92
N ARG A 58 5.51 4.77 -9.24
CA ARG A 58 5.16 3.37 -9.33
C ARG A 58 5.90 2.58 -8.27
N ILE A 59 5.14 1.83 -7.51
CA ILE A 59 5.62 1.07 -6.35
C ILE A 59 5.37 -0.42 -6.57
N LEU A 60 6.24 -1.23 -5.99
CA LEU A 60 6.13 -2.66 -5.97
C LEU A 60 5.78 -3.11 -4.56
N VAL A 61 4.69 -3.83 -4.42
CA VAL A 61 4.17 -4.34 -3.15
C VAL A 61 4.60 -5.80 -2.98
N ASN A 62 5.17 -6.13 -1.84
CA ASN A 62 5.50 -7.51 -1.47
C ASN A 62 4.24 -8.22 -0.98
N ARG A 63 3.92 -9.37 -1.57
CA ARG A 63 2.77 -10.19 -1.19
C ARG A 63 3.15 -11.48 -0.43
N LEU A 64 4.45 -11.74 -0.32
CA LEU A 64 4.96 -12.92 0.39
C LEU A 64 5.04 -12.67 1.90
N ASP A 65 5.27 -11.42 2.28
CA ASP A 65 5.40 -11.04 3.66
C ASP A 65 4.03 -10.60 4.17
N GLY A 66 3.38 -11.49 4.91
CA GLY A 66 2.07 -11.21 5.52
C GLY A 66 2.16 -10.47 6.85
N ALA A 67 3.35 -10.35 7.41
CA ALA A 67 3.57 -9.60 8.65
C ALA A 67 3.70 -8.10 8.31
N VAL A 68 2.77 -7.30 8.83
CA VAL A 68 2.81 -5.84 8.74
C VAL A 68 3.42 -5.29 10.02
N GLU A 69 4.45 -4.47 9.87
CA GLU A 69 5.13 -3.84 10.99
C GLU A 69 4.74 -2.36 11.10
N ARG A 70 4.95 -1.80 12.29
CA ARG A 70 4.78 -0.35 12.49
C ARG A 70 5.76 0.41 11.60
N ARG A 71 5.30 1.50 10.99
CA ARG A 71 5.97 2.34 10.00
C ARG A 71 6.00 1.76 8.58
N ASP A 72 5.54 0.54 8.33
CA ASP A 72 5.37 0.05 6.97
C ASP A 72 4.42 0.95 6.18
N VAL A 73 4.80 1.21 4.94
CA VAL A 73 3.89 1.82 3.96
C VAL A 73 3.16 0.68 3.26
N VAL A 74 1.85 0.61 3.48
CA VAL A 74 1.02 -0.49 2.97
C VAL A 74 0.05 -0.03 1.89
N VAL A 75 -0.23 -0.94 0.96
CA VAL A 75 -1.32 -0.80 0.00
C VAL A 75 -2.49 -1.67 0.45
N PHE A 76 -3.67 -1.09 0.52
CA PHE A 76 -4.88 -1.82 0.90
C PHE A 76 -6.07 -1.47 0.00
N GLY A 77 -6.99 -2.41 -0.14
CA GLY A 77 -8.24 -2.22 -0.87
C GLY A 77 -9.28 -1.51 -0.02
N HIS A 78 -10.05 -0.63 -0.65
CA HIS A 78 -11.19 0.01 0.01
C HIS A 78 -12.23 -1.04 0.40
N GLY A 79 -12.58 -1.08 1.69
CA GLY A 79 -13.75 -1.77 2.20
C GLY A 79 -14.91 -0.79 2.37
N GLU A 80 -15.95 -1.20 3.08
CA GLU A 80 -17.13 -0.35 3.32
C GLU A 80 -16.79 0.91 4.14
N SER A 81 -15.79 0.84 5.02
CA SER A 81 -15.34 1.94 5.89
C SER A 81 -14.55 3.03 5.16
N TRP A 82 -13.96 2.72 4.00
CA TRP A 82 -13.09 3.63 3.23
C TRP A 82 -13.79 4.17 1.97
N GLN A 83 -15.08 4.44 2.04
CA GLN A 83 -15.90 4.88 0.92
C GLN A 83 -15.40 6.19 0.30
N GLN A 84 -14.65 6.13 -0.79
CA GLN A 84 -14.48 7.28 -1.69
C GLN A 84 -14.50 6.95 -3.20
N ALA A 85 -14.68 5.73 -3.61
CA ALA A 85 -15.03 5.45 -5.02
C ALA A 85 -15.66 4.07 -5.14
N HIS A 86 -16.97 3.99 -5.09
CA HIS A 86 -17.64 2.92 -5.81
C HIS A 86 -17.32 3.15 -7.29
N LEU A 87 -16.33 2.44 -7.80
CA LEU A 87 -16.17 2.33 -9.24
C LEU A 87 -17.42 1.62 -9.75
N ALA A 88 -18.31 2.39 -10.39
CA ALA A 88 -19.52 1.82 -10.94
C ALA A 88 -19.18 0.63 -11.85
N PRO A 89 -19.85 -0.51 -11.69
CA PRO A 89 -19.69 -1.62 -12.61
C PRO A 89 -19.90 -1.13 -14.05
N SER A 90 -18.98 -1.45 -14.94
CA SER A 90 -19.16 -1.10 -16.35
C SER A 90 -19.94 -2.19 -17.06
N ASP A 91 -20.99 -1.81 -17.77
CA ASP A 91 -21.74 -2.71 -18.64
C ASP A 91 -21.01 -2.99 -19.97
N ASN A 92 -19.95 -2.23 -20.26
CA ASN A 92 -19.16 -2.40 -21.49
C ASN A 92 -18.15 -3.55 -21.33
N PRO A 93 -18.26 -4.63 -22.14
CA PRO A 93 -17.37 -5.79 -22.05
C PRO A 93 -15.90 -5.45 -22.31
N LEU A 94 -15.61 -4.45 -23.17
CA LEU A 94 -14.26 -4.00 -23.44
C LEU A 94 -13.65 -3.29 -22.22
N GLU A 95 -14.42 -2.42 -21.58
CA GLU A 95 -13.97 -1.73 -20.37
C GLU A 95 -13.74 -2.71 -19.22
N ARG A 96 -14.59 -3.72 -19.06
CA ARG A 96 -14.39 -4.81 -18.10
C ARG A 96 -13.10 -5.58 -18.34
N ALA A 97 -12.81 -5.89 -19.62
CA ALA A 97 -11.56 -6.56 -19.99
C ALA A 97 -10.33 -5.69 -19.71
N VAL A 98 -10.40 -4.39 -20.01
CA VAL A 98 -9.32 -3.44 -19.71
C VAL A 98 -9.11 -3.28 -18.20
N ARG A 99 -10.17 -3.17 -17.42
CA ARG A 99 -10.07 -3.12 -15.94
C ARG A 99 -9.53 -4.42 -15.36
N TRP A 100 -9.97 -5.57 -15.88
CA TRP A 100 -9.42 -6.87 -15.48
C TRP A 100 -7.92 -6.97 -15.79
N PHE A 101 -7.51 -6.48 -16.95
CA PHE A 101 -6.10 -6.40 -17.33
C PHE A 101 -5.33 -5.44 -16.39
N GLY A 102 -5.91 -4.30 -16.00
CA GLY A 102 -5.37 -3.39 -15.01
C GLY A 102 -5.21 -4.04 -13.63
N ASP A 103 -6.21 -4.81 -13.19
CA ASP A 103 -6.12 -5.57 -11.94
C ASP A 103 -5.01 -6.63 -11.96
N LEU A 104 -4.83 -7.28 -13.12
CA LEU A 104 -3.81 -8.30 -13.30
C LEU A 104 -2.40 -7.72 -13.37
N THR A 105 -2.22 -6.62 -14.10
CA THR A 105 -0.90 -6.04 -14.39
C THR A 105 -0.50 -4.89 -13.46
N GLY A 106 -1.46 -4.33 -12.72
CA GLY A 106 -1.28 -3.09 -11.96
C GLY A 106 -1.10 -1.85 -12.86
N ILE A 107 -1.35 -1.94 -14.17
CA ILE A 107 -1.19 -0.88 -15.15
C ILE A 107 -2.55 -0.55 -15.78
N GLY A 108 -3.02 0.67 -15.60
CA GLY A 108 -4.30 1.13 -16.13
C GLY A 108 -5.44 1.11 -15.11
N PRO A 109 -6.70 1.25 -15.57
CA PRO A 109 -7.85 1.26 -14.68
C PRO A 109 -8.06 -0.10 -14.01
N SER A 110 -8.46 -0.09 -12.75
CA SER A 110 -8.73 -1.25 -11.89
C SER A 110 -10.21 -1.30 -11.50
N ASN A 111 -10.72 -2.48 -11.16
CA ASN A 111 -12.05 -2.64 -10.56
C ASN A 111 -12.06 -2.35 -9.06
N THR A 112 -10.89 -2.37 -8.41
CA THR A 112 -10.73 -2.14 -6.99
C THR A 112 -10.02 -0.80 -6.75
N ALA A 113 -10.60 0.02 -5.88
CA ALA A 113 -9.92 1.22 -5.40
C ALA A 113 -8.89 0.81 -4.33
N TYR A 114 -7.66 1.24 -4.51
CA TYR A 114 -6.57 1.02 -3.57
C TYR A 114 -6.08 2.33 -2.99
N THR A 115 -5.62 2.28 -1.76
CA THR A 115 -5.01 3.41 -1.05
C THR A 115 -3.67 3.00 -0.48
N VAL A 116 -2.76 3.96 -0.40
CA VAL A 116 -1.43 3.81 0.21
C VAL A 116 -1.38 4.67 1.47
N LYS A 117 -1.00 4.09 2.60
CA LYS A 117 -0.84 4.77 3.90
C LYS A 117 0.28 4.11 4.69
N ARG A 118 0.72 4.80 5.75
CA ARG A 118 1.70 4.27 6.72
C ARG A 118 0.98 3.70 7.94
N VAL A 119 1.42 2.52 8.37
CA VAL A 119 0.92 1.86 9.60
C VAL A 119 1.48 2.57 10.82
N ILE A 120 0.58 3.02 11.68
CA ILE A 120 0.91 3.70 12.94
C ILE A 120 0.49 2.86 14.15
N GLY A 121 -0.69 2.27 14.12
CA GLY A 121 -1.19 1.38 15.18
C GLY A 121 -1.39 -0.03 14.67
N LEU A 122 -0.89 -0.99 15.45
CA LEU A 122 -1.06 -2.42 15.24
C LEU A 122 -2.26 -2.94 16.07
N PRO A 123 -2.77 -4.15 15.78
CA PRO A 123 -3.87 -4.74 16.52
C PRO A 123 -3.68 -4.68 18.05
N GLY A 124 -4.72 -4.26 18.78
CA GLY A 124 -4.74 -4.17 20.21
C GLY A 124 -4.02 -2.96 20.83
N GLU A 125 -3.34 -2.14 20.06
CA GLU A 125 -2.66 -0.94 20.54
C GLU A 125 -3.61 0.26 20.70
N THR A 126 -3.19 1.24 21.48
CA THR A 126 -3.90 2.51 21.65
C THR A 126 -3.10 3.64 21.02
N VAL A 127 -3.68 4.31 20.02
CA VAL A 127 -3.05 5.43 19.32
C VAL A 127 -3.78 6.72 19.66
N GLY A 128 -3.05 7.76 20.07
CA GLY A 128 -3.61 9.05 20.41
C GLY A 128 -2.76 10.22 19.91
N CYS A 129 -3.30 11.41 19.95
CA CYS A 129 -2.54 12.65 19.71
C CYS A 129 -3.10 13.78 20.55
N CYS A 130 -2.25 14.46 21.32
CA CYS A 130 -0.79 14.50 21.17
C CYS A 130 -0.11 14.55 22.54
N THR A 131 1.22 14.32 22.56
CA THR A 131 2.07 14.77 23.69
C THR A 131 2.05 16.30 23.81
N SER A 132 2.68 16.84 24.87
CA SER A 132 2.88 18.30 25.03
C SER A 132 3.63 18.95 23.85
N GLU A 133 4.46 18.17 23.15
CA GLU A 133 5.21 18.63 21.98
C GLU A 133 4.49 18.37 20.65
N GLY A 134 3.29 17.79 20.69
CA GLY A 134 2.49 17.54 19.52
C GLY A 134 2.78 16.22 18.80
N GLN A 135 3.47 15.27 19.43
CA GLN A 135 3.77 13.97 18.86
C GLN A 135 2.59 13.01 18.99
N VAL A 136 2.37 12.16 18.01
CA VAL A 136 1.47 11.00 18.11
C VAL A 136 2.01 10.04 19.16
N THR A 137 1.12 9.40 19.89
CA THR A 137 1.48 8.40 20.89
C THR A 137 0.93 7.03 20.52
N VAL A 138 1.68 5.98 20.88
CA VAL A 138 1.23 4.59 20.83
C VAL A 138 1.46 3.99 22.19
N ASP A 139 0.40 3.47 22.81
CA ASP A 139 0.37 2.97 24.19
C ASP A 139 0.98 3.99 25.19
N GLY A 140 0.67 5.26 24.97
CA GLY A 140 1.16 6.38 25.79
C GLY A 140 2.60 6.80 25.53
N SER A 141 3.35 6.13 24.68
CA SER A 141 4.72 6.47 24.29
C SER A 141 4.74 7.32 23.03
N ALA A 142 5.54 8.39 23.02
CA ALA A 142 5.70 9.26 21.87
C ALA A 142 6.31 8.48 20.69
N LEU A 143 5.71 8.63 19.51
CA LEU A 143 6.20 8.05 18.27
C LEU A 143 7.14 9.05 17.57
N ASP A 144 8.33 8.58 17.18
CA ASP A 144 9.23 9.33 16.32
C ASP A 144 8.81 9.14 14.86
N GLU A 145 8.52 10.25 14.16
CA GLU A 145 7.91 10.27 12.83
C GLU A 145 8.68 11.21 11.87
N PRO A 146 9.94 10.89 11.52
CA PRO A 146 10.76 11.75 10.67
C PRO A 146 10.25 11.89 9.24
N TYR A 147 9.31 11.05 8.82
CA TYR A 147 8.69 11.02 7.49
C TYR A 147 7.50 11.96 7.34
N VAL A 148 7.07 12.64 8.40
CA VAL A 148 5.89 13.53 8.35
C VAL A 148 6.21 14.77 7.54
N TYR A 149 5.36 15.04 6.56
CA TYR A 149 5.41 16.21 5.69
C TYR A 149 4.15 17.06 5.88
N GLU A 150 4.32 18.40 5.86
CA GLU A 150 3.25 19.38 6.02
C GLU A 150 2.17 18.97 7.04
N ASP A 151 2.57 18.97 8.32
CA ASP A 151 1.69 18.59 9.40
C ASP A 151 0.61 19.65 9.70
N LEU A 152 -0.38 19.25 10.46
CA LEU A 152 -1.43 20.13 10.93
C LEU A 152 -0.90 21.08 12.00
N PRO A 153 -1.38 22.33 12.05
CA PRO A 153 -0.89 23.34 12.97
C PRO A 153 -0.99 22.88 14.43
N PHE A 154 0.11 22.98 15.15
CA PHE A 154 0.19 22.72 16.59
C PHE A 154 1.22 23.63 17.22
N THR A 155 0.82 24.33 18.31
CA THR A 155 1.71 25.20 19.09
C THR A 155 1.37 25.03 20.55
N PRO A 156 2.27 24.45 21.38
CA PRO A 156 2.04 24.21 22.80
C PRO A 156 1.53 25.46 23.52
N GLY A 157 0.45 25.34 24.27
CA GLY A 157 -0.15 26.43 25.06
C GLY A 157 -0.88 27.49 24.27
N VAL A 158 -0.84 27.47 22.92
CA VAL A 158 -1.48 28.45 22.04
C VAL A 158 -2.53 27.83 21.12
N LEU A 159 -2.17 26.72 20.49
CA LEU A 159 -3.02 25.93 19.62
C LEU A 159 -2.65 24.46 19.79
N ASP A 160 -3.19 23.83 20.81
CA ASP A 160 -2.89 22.44 21.20
C ASP A 160 -4.18 21.66 21.51
N CYS A 161 -4.06 20.53 22.18
CA CYS A 161 -5.20 19.70 22.49
C CYS A 161 -6.03 20.20 23.71
N GLY A 162 -5.50 21.13 24.48
CA GLY A 162 -6.16 21.75 25.65
C GLY A 162 -6.71 23.14 25.38
N THR A 163 -6.40 23.76 24.24
CA THR A 163 -6.81 25.13 23.93
C THR A 163 -8.17 25.23 23.23
N THR A 164 -8.72 26.45 23.19
CA THR A 164 -9.91 26.79 22.41
C THR A 164 -9.59 28.00 21.51
N PRO A 165 -9.53 27.85 20.18
CA PRO A 165 -9.82 26.62 19.45
C PRO A 165 -8.78 25.51 19.67
N ARG A 166 -9.21 24.26 19.56
CA ARG A 166 -8.36 23.09 19.64
C ARG A 166 -7.64 22.87 18.30
N SER A 167 -6.40 22.42 18.36
CA SER A 167 -5.67 22.05 17.13
C SER A 167 -6.35 20.88 16.40
N THR A 168 -6.45 21.00 15.08
CA THR A 168 -6.94 19.91 14.22
C THR A 168 -5.98 18.72 14.14
N ARG A 169 -4.76 18.86 14.66
CA ARG A 169 -3.83 17.73 14.82
C ARG A 169 -4.32 16.73 15.87
N CYS A 170 -5.04 17.20 16.86
CA CYS A 170 -5.48 16.42 18.01
C CYS A 170 -6.60 15.44 17.66
N PHE A 171 -6.48 14.22 18.16
CA PHE A 171 -7.52 13.20 18.16
C PHE A 171 -7.47 12.41 19.48
N PRO A 172 -8.58 11.80 19.91
CA PRO A 172 -8.63 11.05 21.16
C PRO A 172 -7.80 9.76 21.09
N ASP A 173 -7.59 9.15 22.25
CA ASP A 173 -7.03 7.80 22.32
C ASP A 173 -7.98 6.81 21.65
N ILE A 174 -7.47 6.10 20.64
CA ILE A 174 -8.21 5.17 19.80
C ILE A 174 -7.58 3.79 19.94
N ARG A 175 -8.35 2.84 20.49
CA ARG A 175 -7.90 1.44 20.52
C ARG A 175 -8.11 0.79 19.17
N VAL A 176 -7.05 0.22 18.64
CA VAL A 176 -7.08 -0.53 17.38
C VAL A 176 -7.70 -1.91 17.65
N PRO A 177 -8.73 -2.33 16.89
CA PRO A 177 -9.27 -3.69 17.00
C PRO A 177 -8.24 -4.78 16.70
N GLU A 178 -8.49 -6.02 17.14
CA GLU A 178 -7.51 -7.11 17.09
C GLU A 178 -7.16 -7.59 15.66
N ASP A 179 -8.03 -7.32 14.66
CA ASP A 179 -7.82 -7.73 13.27
C ASP A 179 -7.63 -6.53 12.34
N ASP A 180 -7.38 -5.34 12.90
CA ASP A 180 -7.35 -4.09 12.16
C ASP A 180 -6.03 -3.33 12.34
N LEU A 181 -5.76 -2.42 11.40
CA LEU A 181 -4.65 -1.48 11.46
C LEU A 181 -5.16 -0.04 11.51
N LEU A 182 -4.44 0.81 12.25
CA LEU A 182 -4.61 2.25 12.19
C LEU A 182 -3.50 2.84 11.32
N VAL A 183 -3.89 3.56 10.27
CA VAL A 183 -2.96 4.07 9.27
C VAL A 183 -3.09 5.58 9.11
N LEU A 184 -1.96 6.28 8.93
CA LEU A 184 -1.90 7.71 8.64
C LEU A 184 -1.21 7.98 7.30
N GLY A 185 -1.49 9.14 6.71
CA GLY A 185 -0.69 9.64 5.60
C GLY A 185 0.52 10.40 6.09
N ASP A 186 1.62 10.37 5.35
CA ASP A 186 2.81 11.13 5.66
C ASP A 186 2.58 12.64 5.47
N HIS A 187 1.80 13.02 4.45
CA HIS A 187 1.29 14.38 4.28
C HIS A 187 0.05 14.60 5.15
N ARG A 188 0.26 14.90 6.42
CA ARG A 188 -0.79 14.96 7.46
C ARG A 188 -1.94 15.90 7.12
N SER A 189 -1.64 17.07 6.56
CA SER A 189 -2.65 18.08 6.22
C SER A 189 -3.50 17.71 5.01
N GLN A 190 -3.03 16.78 4.15
CA GLN A 190 -3.73 16.34 2.93
C GLN A 190 -4.02 14.83 2.92
N SER A 191 -4.27 14.25 4.07
CA SER A 191 -4.57 12.84 4.21
C SER A 191 -5.97 12.60 4.75
N ALA A 192 -6.80 11.91 3.98
CA ALA A 192 -8.00 11.27 4.48
C ALA A 192 -7.59 9.88 4.99
N ASP A 193 -7.18 9.79 6.24
CA ASP A 193 -6.64 8.60 6.91
C ASP A 193 -7.55 8.09 8.03
N SER A 194 -7.05 7.16 8.85
CA SER A 194 -7.83 6.51 9.91
C SER A 194 -8.46 7.50 10.89
N VAL A 195 -7.78 8.60 11.20
CA VAL A 195 -8.21 9.58 12.20
C VAL A 195 -8.78 10.87 11.59
N PHE A 196 -8.98 10.91 10.28
CA PHE A 196 -9.47 12.11 9.60
C PHE A 196 -10.77 12.66 10.21
N GLY A 197 -11.71 11.77 10.54
CA GLY A 197 -12.98 12.14 11.19
C GLY A 197 -12.85 12.54 12.65
N CYS A 198 -11.73 12.20 13.30
CA CYS A 198 -11.47 12.46 14.72
C CYS A 198 -10.73 13.77 14.96
N ARG A 199 -10.16 14.35 13.91
CA ARG A 199 -9.29 15.52 14.03
C ARG A 199 -10.02 16.74 14.56
N GLY A 200 -9.48 17.36 15.60
CA GLY A 200 -10.07 18.51 16.27
C GLY A 200 -11.33 18.20 17.09
N ALA A 201 -11.87 16.98 17.02
CA ALA A 201 -13.02 16.57 17.79
C ALA A 201 -12.64 16.28 19.25
N ALA A 202 -13.57 16.57 20.15
CA ALA A 202 -13.47 16.17 21.55
C ALA A 202 -14.14 14.82 21.83
N ASP A 203 -14.89 14.31 20.83
CA ASP A 203 -15.74 13.14 20.96
C ASP A 203 -14.99 11.84 20.65
N GLY A 204 -15.51 10.74 21.16
CA GLY A 204 -14.87 9.44 21.33
C GLY A 204 -14.33 8.74 20.07
N PRO A 205 -13.79 7.52 20.22
CA PRO A 205 -13.03 6.81 19.18
C PRO A 205 -13.87 6.31 17.98
N GLU A 206 -15.18 6.46 18.02
CA GLU A 206 -16.10 6.02 16.94
C GLU A 206 -15.92 6.80 15.61
N CYS A 207 -15.18 7.91 15.65
CA CYS A 207 -14.83 8.69 14.46
C CYS A 207 -13.74 8.03 13.62
N ALA A 208 -13.01 7.06 14.17
CA ALA A 208 -11.90 6.38 13.50
C ALA A 208 -12.41 5.35 12.49
N ARG A 209 -11.62 5.15 11.43
CA ARG A 209 -11.81 4.07 10.49
C ARG A 209 -10.55 3.25 10.40
N PHE A 210 -10.71 1.95 10.41
CA PHE A 210 -9.61 1.01 10.42
C PHE A 210 -9.45 0.32 9.07
N VAL A 211 -8.29 -0.30 8.89
CA VAL A 211 -7.99 -1.15 7.73
C VAL A 211 -7.92 -2.58 8.23
N PRO A 212 -8.90 -3.44 7.86
CA PRO A 212 -8.80 -4.86 8.16
C PRO A 212 -7.53 -5.47 7.55
N GLU A 213 -6.79 -6.26 8.33
CA GLU A 213 -5.55 -6.89 7.86
C GLU A 213 -5.77 -7.71 6.58
N GLU A 214 -6.91 -8.37 6.46
CA GLU A 214 -7.30 -9.11 5.25
C GLU A 214 -7.41 -8.26 3.98
N ARG A 215 -7.57 -6.93 4.13
CA ARG A 215 -7.65 -5.97 3.02
C ARG A 215 -6.28 -5.43 2.62
N VAL A 216 -5.26 -5.70 3.39
CA VAL A 216 -3.89 -5.30 3.08
C VAL A 216 -3.36 -6.19 1.96
N VAL A 217 -2.94 -5.58 0.87
CA VAL A 217 -2.29 -6.29 -0.24
C VAL A 217 -0.86 -6.67 0.15
N GLY A 218 -0.21 -5.82 0.92
CA GLY A 218 1.13 -6.00 1.46
C GLY A 218 1.88 -4.69 1.64
N PRO A 219 3.07 -4.75 2.26
CA PRO A 219 3.97 -3.61 2.39
C PRO A 219 4.64 -3.25 1.06
N VAL A 220 4.95 -1.97 0.88
CA VAL A 220 5.69 -1.46 -0.27
C VAL A 220 7.16 -1.86 -0.14
N ALA A 221 7.62 -2.70 -1.06
CA ALA A 221 9.01 -3.17 -1.07
C ALA A 221 9.97 -2.12 -1.65
N LEU A 222 9.55 -1.46 -2.74
CA LEU A 222 10.37 -0.44 -3.39
C LEU A 222 9.54 0.45 -4.31
N ARG A 223 10.07 1.66 -4.61
CA ARG A 223 9.66 2.49 -5.74
C ARG A 223 10.51 2.12 -6.94
N PHE A 224 9.89 1.85 -8.10
CA PHE A 224 10.62 1.49 -9.33
C PHE A 224 10.45 2.51 -10.46
N TRP A 225 9.63 3.53 -10.27
CA TRP A 225 9.47 4.65 -11.17
C TRP A 225 9.12 5.93 -10.39
N PRO A 226 9.70 7.09 -10.76
CA PRO A 226 10.64 7.33 -11.86
C PRO A 226 12.02 6.68 -11.63
N LEU A 227 12.76 6.43 -12.70
CA LEU A 227 14.03 5.67 -12.65
C LEU A 227 15.12 6.31 -11.80
N GLN A 228 15.08 7.65 -11.64
CA GLN A 228 16.02 8.38 -10.80
C GLN A 228 15.83 8.12 -9.29
N ASP A 229 14.64 7.68 -8.90
CA ASP A 229 14.24 7.50 -7.51
C ASP A 229 14.00 6.02 -7.16
N VAL A 230 14.55 5.11 -7.96
CA VAL A 230 14.42 3.67 -7.72
C VAL A 230 15.13 3.27 -6.44
N GLY A 231 14.39 2.62 -5.54
CA GLY A 231 14.94 2.14 -4.28
C GLY A 231 13.87 1.78 -3.25
N PRO A 232 14.28 1.23 -2.10
CA PRO A 232 13.40 1.04 -0.97
C PRO A 232 12.90 2.39 -0.46
N LEU A 233 11.73 2.40 0.20
CA LEU A 233 11.25 3.61 0.86
C LEU A 233 12.06 3.88 2.13
N ALA A 234 12.26 5.16 2.45
CA ALA A 234 12.83 5.55 3.74
C ALA A 234 11.84 5.23 4.87
N HIS A 235 12.33 4.60 5.91
CA HIS A 235 11.58 4.26 7.13
C HIS A 235 11.66 5.36 8.17
#